data_b47e97b5f3efc355f0050278e5b02805
#
_entry.id   b47e97b5f3efc355f0050278e5b02805
#
_cell.length_a   1.000
_cell.length_b   1.000
_cell.length_c   1.000
_cell.angle_alpha   90.00
_cell.angle_beta   90.00
_cell.angle_gamma   90.00
#
_symmetry.space_group_name_H-M   'P 1'
#
loop_
_entity.id
_entity.type
_entity.pdbx_description
1 polymer ?
#
loop_
_entity_poly.entity_id
_entity_poly.type
_entity_poly.pdbx_seq_one_letter_code
_entity_poly.pdbx_strand_id
1 'polypeptide(L)'
;LDPERFDLSALIDALTFEELEEIRERSRDASIEGVMVKRRDSPYVPGRKVGLWYKWKRDPLTADCVLMYAQRGSGKRSSYYSDYTFGAWTADGELLPVGKAYFGFTDEELKWLDRYVRNHTVNRFGPVRELDRSLVLEVAFDSIHKSSRHKSGLAMRFPRISRIRTDKPANEADRV
;
A
#
# COMPACT_ATOMS: atom_id res chain seq x y z
N LEU A 1 28.08 23.53 12.28
CA LEU A 1 28.00 22.08 11.97
C LEU A 1 29.09 21.73 10.97
N ASP A 2 29.73 20.58 11.15
CA ASP A 2 30.75 20.05 10.26
C ASP A 2 30.13 19.69 8.90
N PRO A 3 30.48 20.35 7.78
CA PRO A 3 29.85 20.11 6.49
C PRO A 3 30.17 18.72 5.88
N GLU A 4 31.16 18.01 6.42
CA GLU A 4 31.45 16.63 5.99
C GLU A 4 30.50 15.61 6.65
N ARG A 5 29.81 16.00 7.73
CA ARG A 5 28.92 15.11 8.49
C ARG A 5 27.47 15.54 8.48
N PHE A 6 27.19 16.78 8.15
CA PHE A 6 25.85 17.36 8.21
C PHE A 6 25.57 18.18 6.97
N ASP A 7 24.41 17.98 6.43
CA ASP A 7 23.87 18.80 5.35
C ASP A 7 22.59 19.49 5.82
N LEU A 8 22.30 20.64 5.23
CA LEU A 8 21.06 21.37 5.45
C LEU A 8 20.10 21.05 4.31
N SER A 9 18.96 20.49 4.64
CA SER A 9 17.88 20.31 3.66
C SER A 9 17.50 21.65 3.05
N ALA A 10 17.65 21.76 1.73
CA ALA A 10 17.24 22.95 1.01
C ALA A 10 15.72 23.17 1.13
N LEU A 11 15.33 24.45 1.21
CA LEU A 11 13.92 24.82 1.02
C LEU A 11 13.60 24.68 -0.46
N ILE A 12 12.41 24.19 -0.74
CA ILE A 12 11.86 24.16 -2.09
C ILE A 12 11.38 25.57 -2.43
N ASP A 13 11.89 26.10 -3.51
CA ASP A 13 11.51 27.43 -3.99
C ASP A 13 10.39 27.25 -5.01
N ALA A 14 9.17 27.55 -4.59
CA ALA A 14 7.97 27.54 -5.43
C ALA A 14 7.17 28.81 -5.14
N LEU A 15 6.77 29.50 -6.20
CA LEU A 15 6.01 30.75 -6.12
C LEU A 15 4.50 30.51 -6.09
N THR A 16 4.04 29.40 -6.64
CA THR A 16 2.63 29.04 -6.73
C THR A 16 2.36 27.62 -6.23
N PHE A 17 1.09 27.33 -5.96
CA PHE A 17 0.68 25.97 -5.59
C PHE A 17 0.83 24.98 -6.75
N GLU A 18 0.63 25.43 -7.96
CA GLU A 18 0.78 24.63 -9.18
C GLU A 18 2.24 24.16 -9.35
N GLU A 19 3.19 25.07 -9.17
CA GLU A 19 4.63 24.72 -9.18
C GLU A 19 4.97 23.72 -8.07
N LEU A 20 4.43 23.90 -6.89
CA LEU A 20 4.65 22.98 -5.77
C LEU A 20 4.02 21.60 -6.03
N GLU A 21 2.87 21.55 -6.69
CA GLU A 21 2.22 20.32 -7.10
C GLU A 21 3.04 19.56 -8.15
N GLU A 22 3.58 20.26 -9.14
CA GLU A 22 4.49 19.67 -10.12
C GLU A 22 5.75 19.08 -9.46
N ILE A 23 6.34 19.78 -8.50
CA ILE A 23 7.50 19.29 -7.73
C ILE A 23 7.11 18.04 -6.95
N ARG A 24 5.93 18.03 -6.33
CA ARG A 24 5.39 16.87 -5.61
C ARG A 24 5.24 15.65 -6.54
N GLU A 25 4.68 15.82 -7.72
CA GLU A 25 4.51 14.74 -8.70
C GLU A 25 5.85 14.23 -9.25
N ARG A 26 6.78 15.12 -9.58
CA ARG A 26 8.15 14.76 -10.03
C ARG A 26 8.97 14.05 -8.94
N SER A 27 8.56 14.14 -7.68
CA SER A 27 9.23 13.42 -6.60
C SER A 27 9.25 11.90 -6.80
N ARG A 28 8.35 11.38 -7.65
CA ARG A 28 8.33 9.97 -8.07
C ARG A 28 9.61 9.56 -8.77
N ASP A 29 10.11 10.37 -9.69
CA ASP A 29 11.32 10.08 -10.48
C ASP A 29 12.57 10.03 -9.61
N ALA A 30 12.58 10.82 -8.54
CA ALA A 30 13.65 10.82 -7.54
C ALA A 30 13.44 9.77 -6.42
N SER A 31 12.43 8.91 -6.50
CA SER A 31 12.05 7.94 -5.47
C SER A 31 11.71 8.58 -4.11
N ILE A 32 11.27 9.83 -4.11
CA ILE A 32 10.86 10.61 -2.94
C ILE A 32 9.34 10.48 -2.75
N GLU A 33 8.86 10.46 -1.49
CA GLU A 33 7.45 10.25 -1.17
C GLU A 33 6.55 11.49 -1.39
N GLY A 34 7.15 12.68 -1.56
CA GLY A 34 6.45 13.95 -1.67
C GLY A 34 7.22 15.07 -0.98
N VAL A 35 6.50 16.09 -0.56
CA VAL A 35 7.09 17.28 0.07
C VAL A 35 6.61 17.45 1.51
N MET A 36 7.40 18.14 2.33
CA MET A 36 7.03 18.57 3.67
C MET A 36 6.60 20.04 3.64
N VAL A 37 5.34 20.30 3.94
CA VAL A 37 4.81 21.67 4.10
C VAL A 37 4.89 22.06 5.57
N LYS A 38 5.57 23.14 5.87
CA LYS A 38 5.80 23.61 7.25
C LYS A 38 5.33 25.06 7.41
N ARG A 39 4.64 25.34 8.50
CA ARG A 39 4.36 26.74 8.85
C ARG A 39 5.68 27.48 9.12
N ARG A 40 5.86 28.65 8.51
CA ARG A 40 7.11 29.44 8.64
C ARG A 40 7.46 29.82 10.08
N ASP A 41 6.44 30.12 10.86
CA ASP A 41 6.54 30.54 12.27
C ASP A 41 6.52 29.35 13.24
N SER A 42 6.56 28.10 12.73
CA SER A 42 6.50 26.93 13.60
C SER A 42 7.85 26.67 14.26
N PRO A 43 7.88 26.51 15.60
CA PRO A 43 9.07 26.03 16.28
C PRO A 43 9.29 24.54 15.99
N TYR A 44 10.53 24.10 16.11
CA TYR A 44 10.83 22.67 16.15
C TYR A 44 10.36 22.10 17.50
N VAL A 45 9.38 21.22 17.46
CA VAL A 45 8.83 20.58 18.66
C VAL A 45 8.93 19.07 18.55
N PRO A 46 9.29 18.34 19.62
CA PRO A 46 9.37 16.89 19.60
C PRO A 46 7.96 16.28 19.52
N GLY A 47 7.89 15.08 18.93
CA GLY A 47 6.65 14.31 18.80
C GLY A 47 5.87 14.62 17.52
N ARG A 48 4.59 14.24 17.53
CA ARG A 48 3.69 14.36 16.35
C ARG A 48 2.60 15.39 16.60
N LYS A 49 2.98 16.65 16.75
CA LYS A 49 1.99 17.73 16.91
C LYS A 49 1.31 18.06 15.59
N VAL A 50 -0.02 18.10 15.63
CA VAL A 50 -0.86 18.45 14.49
C VAL A 50 -0.87 19.96 14.28
N GLY A 51 -0.96 20.42 13.02
CA GLY A 51 -1.16 21.81 12.67
C GLY A 51 0.10 22.62 12.37
N LEU A 52 1.29 22.05 12.58
CA LEU A 52 2.55 22.74 12.31
C LEU A 52 3.22 22.30 11.01
N TRP A 53 3.30 20.98 10.81
CA TRP A 53 3.98 20.36 9.67
C TRP A 53 3.10 19.30 9.05
N TYR A 54 3.08 19.25 7.71
CA TYR A 54 2.27 18.32 6.94
C TYR A 54 3.11 17.60 5.90
N LYS A 55 2.91 16.31 5.75
CA LYS A 55 3.43 15.55 4.61
C LYS A 55 2.42 15.66 3.47
N TRP A 56 2.80 16.30 2.39
CA TRP A 56 2.02 16.30 1.15
C TRP A 56 2.60 15.26 0.22
N LYS A 57 2.14 14.04 0.42
CA LYS A 57 2.60 12.89 -0.36
C LYS A 57 2.07 12.95 -1.78
N ARG A 58 2.88 12.44 -2.74
CA ARG A 58 2.39 12.12 -4.07
C ARG A 58 1.32 11.02 -3.99
N ASP A 59 0.53 10.88 -5.05
CA ASP A 59 -0.47 9.83 -5.11
C ASP A 59 0.19 8.45 -5.13
N PRO A 60 -0.40 7.45 -4.47
CA PRO A 60 0.14 6.10 -4.46
C PRO A 60 0.10 5.49 -5.86
N LEU A 61 0.96 4.51 -6.08
CA LEU A 61 0.79 3.57 -7.18
C LEU A 61 -0.35 2.62 -6.86
N THR A 62 -1.03 2.12 -7.88
CA THR A 62 -2.07 1.10 -7.74
C THR A 62 -1.78 -0.09 -8.63
N ALA A 63 -2.22 -1.27 -8.21
CA ALA A 63 -2.22 -2.48 -9.01
C ALA A 63 -3.46 -3.32 -8.66
N ASP A 64 -4.03 -3.94 -9.66
CA ASP A 64 -5.11 -4.90 -9.50
C ASP A 64 -4.53 -6.29 -9.24
N CYS A 65 -4.66 -6.76 -8.02
CA CYS A 65 -4.09 -8.03 -7.55
C CYS A 65 -5.17 -9.03 -7.21
N VAL A 66 -4.90 -10.32 -7.38
CA VAL A 66 -5.82 -11.40 -7.02
C VAL A 66 -5.64 -11.77 -5.56
N LEU A 67 -6.75 -11.84 -4.81
CA LEU A 67 -6.75 -12.30 -3.43
C LEU A 67 -6.42 -13.81 -3.38
N MET A 68 -5.36 -14.17 -2.67
CA MET A 68 -4.85 -15.54 -2.58
C MET A 68 -5.12 -16.18 -1.22
N TYR A 69 -4.80 -15.47 -0.16
CA TYR A 69 -4.90 -15.98 1.20
C TYR A 69 -5.49 -14.92 2.13
N ALA A 70 -6.17 -15.39 3.16
CA ALA A 70 -6.64 -14.56 4.25
C ALA A 70 -6.32 -15.18 5.61
N GLN A 71 -6.05 -14.34 6.58
CA GLN A 71 -5.79 -14.73 7.96
C GLN A 71 -6.60 -13.85 8.92
N ARG A 72 -6.93 -14.38 10.09
CA ARG A 72 -7.60 -13.59 11.13
C ARG A 72 -6.70 -12.45 11.58
N GLY A 73 -7.29 -11.30 11.81
CA GLY A 73 -6.61 -10.15 12.37
C GLY A 73 -6.21 -10.35 13.82
N SER A 74 -5.59 -9.33 14.39
CA SER A 74 -5.20 -9.28 15.80
C SER A 74 -6.01 -8.25 16.58
N GLY A 75 -6.02 -8.34 17.91
CA GLY A 75 -6.69 -7.39 18.78
C GLY A 75 -8.20 -7.33 18.50
N LYS A 76 -8.73 -6.13 18.27
CA LYS A 76 -10.17 -5.90 18.00
C LYS A 76 -10.70 -6.60 16.73
N ARG A 77 -9.83 -7.01 15.82
CA ARG A 77 -10.19 -7.69 14.56
C ARG A 77 -9.96 -9.20 14.59
N SER A 78 -9.69 -9.79 15.77
CA SER A 78 -9.40 -11.22 15.89
C SER A 78 -10.55 -12.15 15.48
N SER A 79 -11.80 -11.65 15.45
CA SER A 79 -12.98 -12.40 14.99
C SER A 79 -13.19 -12.35 13.48
N TYR A 80 -12.49 -11.46 12.77
CA TYR A 80 -12.63 -11.27 11.33
C TYR A 80 -11.36 -11.71 10.58
N TYR A 81 -11.53 -12.20 9.36
CA TYR A 81 -10.43 -12.28 8.40
C TYR A 81 -10.15 -10.87 7.90
N SER A 82 -9.02 -10.32 8.29
CA SER A 82 -8.65 -8.92 7.99
C SER A 82 -7.20 -8.74 7.55
N ASP A 83 -6.48 -9.83 7.37
CA ASP A 83 -5.12 -9.85 6.89
C ASP A 83 -5.10 -10.65 5.57
N TYR A 84 -4.82 -9.96 4.45
CA TYR A 84 -5.00 -10.45 3.11
C TYR A 84 -3.68 -10.49 2.36
N THR A 85 -3.36 -11.68 1.81
CA THR A 85 -2.23 -11.86 0.88
C THR A 85 -2.78 -11.88 -0.53
N PHE A 86 -2.21 -11.10 -1.40
CA PHE A 86 -2.61 -10.96 -2.81
C PHE A 86 -1.41 -11.15 -3.73
N GLY A 87 -1.69 -11.53 -4.95
CA GLY A 87 -0.71 -11.85 -5.97
C GLY A 87 -1.01 -11.22 -7.31
N ALA A 88 -0.01 -11.27 -8.18
CA ALA A 88 -0.10 -10.90 -9.58
C ALA A 88 0.33 -12.08 -10.46
N TRP A 89 -0.19 -12.11 -11.68
CA TRP A 89 0.10 -13.17 -12.64
C TRP A 89 1.49 -12.99 -13.24
N THR A 90 2.23 -14.08 -13.39
CA THR A 90 3.44 -14.11 -14.22
C THR A 90 3.07 -14.22 -15.71
N ALA A 91 4.05 -14.01 -16.58
CA ALA A 91 3.89 -14.24 -18.02
C ALA A 91 3.45 -15.69 -18.34
N ASP A 92 3.92 -16.64 -17.53
CA ASP A 92 3.62 -18.08 -17.70
C ASP A 92 2.26 -18.49 -17.07
N GLY A 93 1.51 -17.53 -16.51
CA GLY A 93 0.20 -17.78 -15.93
C GLY A 93 0.21 -18.32 -14.51
N GLU A 94 1.33 -18.26 -13.80
CA GLU A 94 1.41 -18.56 -12.37
C GLU A 94 1.02 -17.34 -11.53
N LEU A 95 0.24 -17.54 -10.48
CA LEU A 95 -0.11 -16.47 -9.53
C LEU A 95 0.87 -16.47 -8.36
N LEU A 96 1.69 -15.41 -8.28
CA LEU A 96 2.70 -15.25 -7.24
C LEU A 96 2.35 -14.14 -6.26
N PRO A 97 2.58 -14.33 -4.94
CA PRO A 97 2.30 -13.30 -3.95
C PRO A 97 3.23 -12.09 -4.14
N VAL A 98 2.65 -10.89 -4.13
CA VAL A 98 3.38 -9.61 -4.28
C VAL A 98 3.26 -8.72 -3.06
N GLY A 99 2.31 -9.01 -2.16
CA GLY A 99 2.12 -8.21 -0.96
C GLY A 99 1.07 -8.75 -0.01
N LYS A 100 0.97 -8.07 1.12
CA LYS A 100 0.03 -8.37 2.19
C LYS A 100 -0.50 -7.07 2.78
N ALA A 101 -1.81 -6.93 2.94
CA ALA A 101 -2.45 -5.77 3.52
C ALA A 101 -3.44 -6.16 4.61
N TYR A 102 -3.58 -5.29 5.61
CA TYR A 102 -4.50 -5.43 6.74
C TYR A 102 -5.28 -4.15 7.04
N PHE A 103 -5.29 -3.19 6.13
CA PHE A 103 -6.02 -1.92 6.23
C PHE A 103 -6.36 -1.36 4.83
N GLY A 104 -7.12 -0.27 4.81
CA GLY A 104 -7.55 0.41 3.59
C GLY A 104 -9.01 0.14 3.22
N PHE A 105 -9.72 -0.67 3.97
CA PHE A 105 -11.13 -1.01 3.79
C PHE A 105 -11.99 -0.44 4.93
N THR A 106 -13.24 -0.17 4.63
CA THR A 106 -14.26 0.24 5.61
C THR A 106 -14.71 -0.95 6.45
N ASP A 107 -15.44 -0.70 7.54
CA ASP A 107 -16.00 -1.75 8.38
C ASP A 107 -17.05 -2.60 7.63
N GLU A 108 -17.74 -2.02 6.67
CA GLU A 108 -18.71 -2.73 5.81
C GLU A 108 -18.00 -3.65 4.82
N GLU A 109 -16.95 -3.15 4.17
CA GLU A 109 -16.08 -3.94 3.30
C GLU A 109 -15.39 -5.06 4.08
N LEU A 110 -14.94 -4.82 5.32
CA LEU A 110 -14.39 -5.86 6.19
C LEU A 110 -15.39 -6.99 6.45
N LYS A 111 -16.65 -6.66 6.76
CA LYS A 111 -17.71 -7.65 6.96
C LYS A 111 -18.04 -8.41 5.69
N TRP A 112 -18.00 -7.75 4.55
CA TRP A 112 -18.18 -8.37 3.24
C TRP A 112 -17.04 -9.33 2.92
N LEU A 113 -15.80 -8.89 3.08
CA LEU A 113 -14.60 -9.70 2.89
C LEU A 113 -14.55 -10.91 3.84
N ASP A 114 -14.93 -10.75 5.10
CA ASP A 114 -14.98 -11.86 6.07
C ASP A 114 -15.98 -12.95 5.58
N ARG A 115 -17.15 -12.56 5.11
CA ARG A 115 -18.12 -13.50 4.51
C ARG A 115 -17.59 -14.14 3.24
N TYR A 116 -16.95 -13.35 2.39
CA TYR A 116 -16.34 -13.85 1.15
C TYR A 116 -15.31 -14.93 1.46
N VAL A 117 -14.37 -14.65 2.37
CA VAL A 117 -13.33 -15.62 2.79
C VAL A 117 -13.94 -16.92 3.29
N ARG A 118 -14.99 -16.86 4.11
CA ARG A 118 -15.66 -18.06 4.64
C ARG A 118 -16.29 -18.93 3.55
N ASN A 119 -16.84 -18.30 2.53
CA ASN A 119 -17.54 -18.98 1.43
C ASN A 119 -16.61 -19.45 0.30
N HIS A 120 -15.43 -18.83 0.15
CA HIS A 120 -14.50 -19.09 -0.94
C HIS A 120 -13.17 -19.74 -0.49
N THR A 121 -13.12 -20.28 0.73
CA THR A 121 -11.97 -21.03 1.22
C THR A 121 -11.93 -22.40 0.54
N VAL A 122 -10.84 -22.67 -0.18
CA VAL A 122 -10.57 -23.96 -0.84
C VAL A 122 -9.65 -24.86 -0.02
N ASN A 123 -8.76 -24.26 0.79
CA ASN A 123 -7.84 -25.01 1.64
C ASN A 123 -7.51 -24.24 2.94
N ARG A 124 -6.91 -24.94 3.91
CA ARG A 124 -6.56 -24.40 5.24
C ARG A 124 -5.16 -24.80 5.65
N PHE A 125 -4.35 -23.81 6.01
CA PHE A 125 -3.01 -24.01 6.55
C PHE A 125 -2.93 -23.36 7.95
N GLY A 126 -3.32 -24.10 8.99
CA GLY A 126 -3.45 -23.53 10.32
C GLY A 126 -4.40 -22.31 10.35
N PRO A 127 -3.93 -21.12 10.74
CA PRO A 127 -4.76 -19.90 10.77
C PRO A 127 -5.03 -19.31 9.39
N VAL A 128 -4.30 -19.72 8.35
CA VAL A 128 -4.40 -19.18 7.00
C VAL A 128 -5.46 -19.93 6.20
N ARG A 129 -6.25 -19.19 5.44
CA ARG A 129 -7.23 -19.68 4.46
C ARG A 129 -6.74 -19.41 3.06
N GLU A 130 -6.61 -20.45 2.26
CA GLU A 130 -6.41 -20.32 0.82
C GLU A 130 -7.76 -20.13 0.14
N LEU A 131 -7.83 -19.20 -0.81
CA LEU A 131 -9.04 -18.82 -1.52
C LEU A 131 -9.00 -19.28 -2.98
N ASP A 132 -10.16 -19.30 -3.61
CA ASP A 132 -10.38 -19.78 -4.99
C ASP A 132 -9.78 -18.89 -6.10
N ARG A 133 -9.06 -17.84 -5.74
CA ARG A 133 -8.36 -16.92 -6.65
C ARG A 133 -9.27 -16.22 -7.66
N SER A 134 -10.49 -15.90 -7.26
CA SER A 134 -11.49 -15.26 -8.12
C SER A 134 -11.70 -13.78 -7.84
N LEU A 135 -11.32 -13.27 -6.65
CA LEU A 135 -11.53 -11.88 -6.26
C LEU A 135 -10.31 -11.02 -6.58
N VAL A 136 -10.56 -9.90 -7.27
CA VAL A 136 -9.56 -8.87 -7.53
C VAL A 136 -9.68 -7.75 -6.49
N LEU A 137 -8.54 -7.30 -6.00
CA LEU A 137 -8.39 -6.15 -5.12
C LEU A 137 -7.50 -5.10 -5.80
N GLU A 138 -7.96 -3.87 -5.90
CA GLU A 138 -7.09 -2.74 -6.20
C GLU A 138 -6.27 -2.43 -4.95
N VAL A 139 -4.95 -2.55 -5.07
CA VAL A 139 -4.00 -2.34 -4.00
C VAL A 139 -3.23 -1.05 -4.27
N ALA A 140 -3.29 -0.11 -3.35
CA ALA A 140 -2.47 1.09 -3.37
C ALA A 140 -1.17 0.85 -2.58
N PHE A 141 -0.04 1.35 -3.07
CA PHE A 141 1.27 1.20 -2.43
C PHE A 141 2.18 2.39 -2.75
N ASP A 142 3.15 2.64 -1.89
CA ASP A 142 4.04 3.80 -2.04
C ASP A 142 5.17 3.54 -3.04
N SER A 143 5.72 2.32 -3.05
CA SER A 143 6.75 1.88 -4.00
C SER A 143 6.79 0.37 -4.11
N ILE A 144 7.44 -0.13 -5.16
CA ILE A 144 7.76 -1.54 -5.34
C ILE A 144 9.28 -1.69 -5.48
N HIS A 145 9.83 -2.75 -4.90
CA HIS A 145 11.27 -3.01 -4.94
C HIS A 145 11.55 -4.51 -5.08
N LYS A 146 12.74 -4.84 -5.55
CA LYS A 146 13.21 -6.23 -5.65
C LYS A 146 13.34 -6.84 -4.25
N SER A 147 12.89 -8.08 -4.09
CA SER A 147 12.92 -8.81 -2.83
C SER A 147 13.26 -10.28 -3.04
N SER A 148 14.38 -10.71 -2.50
CA SER A 148 14.76 -12.14 -2.48
C SER A 148 13.93 -12.99 -1.51
N ARG A 149 13.10 -12.36 -0.67
CA ARG A 149 12.25 -13.05 0.32
C ARG A 149 10.92 -13.51 -0.26
N HIS A 150 10.49 -12.95 -1.39
CA HIS A 150 9.23 -13.27 -2.03
C HIS A 150 9.47 -14.08 -3.31
N LYS A 151 8.64 -15.09 -3.54
CA LYS A 151 8.70 -15.91 -4.76
C LYS A 151 8.53 -15.09 -6.04
N SER A 152 7.75 -14.01 -5.99
CA SER A 152 7.58 -13.07 -7.10
C SER A 152 8.84 -12.22 -7.40
N GLY A 153 9.85 -12.22 -6.52
CA GLY A 153 10.98 -11.32 -6.62
C GLY A 153 10.68 -9.85 -6.28
N LEU A 154 9.44 -9.54 -5.90
CA LEU A 154 8.96 -8.18 -5.66
C LEU A 154 8.36 -8.02 -4.27
N ALA A 155 8.45 -6.83 -3.71
CA ALA A 155 7.77 -6.43 -2.48
C ALA A 155 7.19 -5.02 -2.60
N MET A 156 5.93 -4.88 -2.26
CA MET A 156 5.26 -3.58 -2.17
C MET A 156 5.54 -2.92 -0.83
N ARG A 157 5.78 -1.61 -0.83
CA ARG A 157 5.94 -0.82 0.38
C ARG A 157 4.60 -0.19 0.78
N PHE A 158 4.18 -0.42 2.02
CA PHE A 158 2.91 0.04 2.59
C PHE A 158 1.67 -0.29 1.73
N PRO A 159 1.49 -1.56 1.32
CA PRO A 159 0.33 -1.94 0.55
C PRO A 159 -0.93 -1.83 1.41
N ARG A 160 -1.99 -1.31 0.80
CA ARG A 160 -3.32 -1.15 1.39
C ARG A 160 -4.39 -1.41 0.35
N ILE A 161 -5.52 -1.94 0.78
CA ILE A 161 -6.65 -2.15 -0.13
C ILE A 161 -7.30 -0.80 -0.41
N SER A 162 -7.32 -0.41 -1.67
CA SER A 162 -7.97 0.81 -2.17
C SER A 162 -9.41 0.54 -2.56
N ARG A 163 -9.66 -0.61 -3.20
CA ARG A 163 -10.98 -0.98 -3.71
C ARG A 163 -11.13 -2.50 -3.86
N ILE A 164 -12.33 -3.00 -3.60
CA ILE A 164 -12.71 -4.37 -3.95
C ILE A 164 -13.29 -4.36 -5.38
N ARG A 165 -12.65 -5.11 -6.28
CA ARG A 165 -12.98 -5.12 -7.70
C ARG A 165 -13.84 -6.34 -8.06
N THR A 166 -15.11 -6.31 -7.65
CA THR A 166 -16.08 -7.36 -8.04
C THR A 166 -16.48 -7.29 -9.52
N ASP A 167 -16.16 -6.18 -10.17
CA ASP A 167 -16.39 -5.89 -11.57
C ASP A 167 -15.30 -6.47 -12.51
N LYS A 168 -14.13 -6.86 -11.96
CA LYS A 168 -12.97 -7.28 -12.76
C LYS A 168 -12.70 -8.78 -12.60
N PRO A 169 -12.64 -9.55 -13.70
CA PRO A 169 -12.25 -10.97 -13.65
C PRO A 169 -10.80 -11.14 -13.21
N ALA A 170 -10.51 -12.21 -12.47
CA ALA A 170 -9.17 -12.45 -11.93
C ALA A 170 -8.06 -12.62 -13.00
N ASN A 171 -8.41 -13.12 -14.19
CA ASN A 171 -7.48 -13.27 -15.31
C ASN A 171 -7.09 -11.94 -15.98
N GLU A 172 -7.81 -10.85 -15.68
CA GLU A 172 -7.50 -9.48 -16.12
C GLU A 172 -6.73 -8.67 -15.08
N ALA A 173 -6.39 -9.27 -13.94
CA ALA A 173 -5.50 -8.64 -12.95
C ALA A 173 -4.11 -8.38 -13.52
N ASP A 174 -3.39 -7.45 -12.88
CA ASP A 174 -2.07 -7.03 -13.34
C ASP A 174 -1.04 -8.17 -13.28
N ARG A 175 0.01 -8.03 -14.07
CA ARG A 175 1.09 -9.00 -14.23
C ARG A 175 2.40 -8.48 -13.63
N VAL A 176 3.25 -9.40 -13.20
CA VAL A 176 4.62 -9.14 -12.71
C VAL A 176 5.57 -8.98 -13.89
#